data_76c8a8989c378dafad44ce8d87cf834e
#
_entry.id   76c8a8989c378dafad44ce8d87cf834e
#
_cell.length_a   1.000
_cell.length_b   1.000
_cell.length_c   1.000
_cell.angle_alpha   90.00
_cell.angle_beta   90.00
_cell.angle_gamma   90.00
#
_symmetry.space_group_name_H-M   'P 1'
#
loop_
_entity.id
_entity.type
_entity.pdbx_description
1 polymer ?
#
loop_
_entity_poly.entity_id
_entity_poly.type
_entity_poly.pdbx_seq_one_letter_code
_entity_poly.pdbx_strand_id
1 'polypeptide(L)' 'MNIEKIKSEFERLSQIISAWSDNEPVAAIERDLALDKLLKIYDLVRFAESKTE' A
#
# COMPACT_ATOMS: atom_id res chain seq x y z
N MET A 1 -5.10 -1.00 -17.52
CA MET A 1 -5.04 -0.93 -16.05
C MET A 1 -4.61 -2.27 -15.49
N ASN A 2 -3.66 -2.23 -14.60
CA ASN A 2 -3.13 -3.46 -14.04
C ASN A 2 -3.74 -3.70 -12.66
N ILE A 3 -4.92 -4.29 -12.67
CA ILE A 3 -5.65 -4.52 -11.43
C ILE A 3 -4.92 -5.50 -10.53
N GLU A 4 -4.31 -6.52 -11.13
CA GLU A 4 -3.65 -7.54 -10.33
C GLU A 4 -2.47 -6.99 -9.57
N LYS A 5 -1.72 -6.07 -10.18
CA LYS A 5 -0.61 -5.47 -9.48
C LYS A 5 -1.09 -4.62 -8.33
N ILE A 6 -2.18 -3.90 -8.54
CA ILE A 6 -2.76 -3.08 -7.48
C ILE A 6 -3.20 -3.97 -6.32
N LYS A 7 -3.85 -5.06 -6.61
CA LYS A 7 -4.30 -5.97 -5.56
C LYS A 7 -3.12 -6.59 -4.83
N SER A 8 -2.08 -6.94 -5.56
CA SER A 8 -0.91 -7.54 -4.94
C SER A 8 -0.25 -6.58 -3.95
N GLU A 9 -0.10 -5.33 -4.33
CA GLU A 9 0.49 -4.34 -3.44
C GLU A 9 -0.41 -4.09 -2.24
N PHE A 10 -1.70 -4.09 -2.47
CA PHE A 10 -2.65 -3.89 -1.39
C PHE A 10 -2.58 -5.03 -0.38
N GLU A 11 -2.43 -6.25 -0.87
CA GLU A 11 -2.30 -7.40 0.02
C GLU A 11 -1.04 -7.30 0.87
N ARG A 12 0.05 -6.85 0.28
CA ARG A 12 1.27 -6.69 1.04
C ARG A 12 1.11 -5.66 2.14
N LEU A 13 0.44 -4.57 1.81
CA LEU A 13 0.16 -3.55 2.82
C LEU A 13 -0.71 -4.12 3.92
N SER A 14 -1.71 -4.90 3.56
CA SER A 14 -2.59 -5.51 4.54
C SER A 14 -1.82 -6.43 5.48
N GLN A 15 -0.87 -7.19 4.94
CA GLN A 15 -0.07 -8.07 5.77
C GLN A 15 0.80 -7.30 6.74
N ILE A 16 1.35 -6.19 6.30
CA ILE A 16 2.16 -5.36 7.18
C ILE A 16 1.31 -4.85 8.33
N ILE A 17 0.12 -4.34 8.01
CA ILE A 17 -0.74 -3.75 9.02
C ILE A 17 -1.30 -4.80 9.96
N SER A 18 -1.54 -5.99 9.46
CA SER A 18 -2.14 -7.03 10.31
C SER A 18 -1.21 -7.49 11.42
N ALA A 19 0.08 -7.18 11.30
CA ALA A 19 1.01 -7.48 12.39
C ALA A 19 0.98 -6.42 13.49
N TRP A 20 0.28 -5.32 13.26
CA TRP A 20 0.23 -4.24 14.23
C TRP A 20 -0.85 -4.49 15.26
N SER A 21 -0.65 -3.90 16.43
CA SER A 21 -1.59 -4.04 17.52
C SER A 21 -1.97 -2.66 18.02
N ASP A 22 -3.23 -2.50 18.40
CA ASP A 22 -3.70 -1.23 18.94
C ASP A 22 -3.08 -0.92 20.29
N ASN A 23 -2.58 -1.94 20.95
CA ASN A 23 -2.05 -1.78 22.31
C ASN A 23 -0.56 -1.46 22.33
N GLU A 24 0.09 -1.53 21.19
CA GLU A 24 1.54 -1.34 21.14
C GLU A 24 1.89 -0.32 20.07
N PRO A 25 2.92 0.48 20.34
CA PRO A 25 3.36 1.42 19.31
C PRO A 25 3.96 0.69 18.12
N VAL A 26 3.74 1.25 16.95
CA VAL A 26 4.28 0.69 15.73
C VAL A 26 5.65 1.32 15.49
N ALA A 27 6.63 0.49 15.17
CA ALA A 27 7.98 1.00 14.89
C ALA A 27 7.94 1.95 13.70
N ALA A 28 8.80 2.96 13.75
CA ALA A 28 8.82 3.95 12.69
C ALA A 28 9.15 3.33 11.34
N ILE A 29 10.02 2.33 11.34
CA ILE A 29 10.42 1.70 10.09
C ILE A 29 9.25 0.95 9.47
N GLU A 30 8.38 0.36 10.29
CA GLU A 30 7.21 -0.33 9.76
C GLU A 30 6.18 0.65 9.23
N ARG A 31 6.06 1.78 9.88
CA ARG A 31 5.16 2.81 9.37
C ARG A 31 5.66 3.34 8.02
N ASP A 32 6.97 3.49 7.90
CA ASP A 32 7.54 3.92 6.63
C ASP A 32 7.28 2.91 5.53
N LEU A 33 7.37 1.63 5.84
CA LEU A 33 7.09 0.59 4.86
C LEU A 33 5.64 0.67 4.40
N ALA A 34 4.73 0.84 5.34
CA ALA A 34 3.31 0.93 5.00
C ALA A 34 3.03 2.15 4.14
N LEU A 35 3.64 3.27 4.48
CA LEU A 35 3.45 4.49 3.70
C LEU A 35 4.02 4.34 2.29
N ASP A 36 5.15 3.65 2.17
CA ASP A 36 5.73 3.39 0.87
C ASP A 36 4.78 2.55 0.00
N LYS A 37 4.18 1.54 0.60
CA LYS A 37 3.21 0.72 -0.13
C LYS A 37 1.99 1.53 -0.53
N LEU A 38 1.53 2.40 0.36
CA LEU A 38 0.39 3.25 0.04
C LEU A 38 0.70 4.17 -1.12
N LEU A 39 1.90 4.71 -1.16
CA LEU A 39 2.30 5.56 -2.27
C LEU A 39 2.32 4.79 -3.57
N LYS A 40 2.79 3.56 -3.54
CA LYS A 40 2.80 2.74 -4.74
C LYS A 40 1.39 2.47 -5.23
N ILE A 41 0.49 2.14 -4.32
CA ILE A 41 -0.90 1.90 -4.69
C ILE A 41 -1.51 3.16 -5.26
N TYR A 42 -1.24 4.28 -4.62
CA TYR A 42 -1.75 5.56 -5.09
C TYR A 42 -1.29 5.83 -6.52
N ASP A 43 -0.01 5.62 -6.77
CA ASP A 43 0.53 5.86 -8.10
C ASP A 43 -0.06 4.92 -9.14
N LEU A 44 -0.22 3.66 -8.78
CA LEU A 44 -0.76 2.68 -9.70
C LEU A 44 -2.17 3.05 -10.12
N VAL A 45 -2.98 3.46 -9.17
CA VAL A 45 -4.35 3.84 -9.47
C VAL A 45 -4.37 5.14 -10.26
N ARG A 46 -3.54 6.07 -9.87
CA ARG A 46 -3.52 7.37 -10.54
C ARG A 46 -3.09 7.25 -11.99
N PHE A 47 -2.05 6.46 -12.25
CA PHE A 47 -1.57 6.28 -13.61
C PHE A 47 -2.55 5.47 -14.45
N ALA A 48 -3.27 4.58 -13.82
CA ALA A 48 -4.30 3.85 -14.54
C ALA A 48 -5.35 4.80 -15.09
N GLU A 49 -5.68 5.82 -14.31
CA GLU A 49 -6.67 6.79 -14.76
C GLU A 49 -6.14 7.71 -15.83
N SER A 50 -4.89 8.12 -15.69
CA SER A 50 -4.36 9.05 -16.66
C SER A 50 -4.18 8.42 -18.03
N LYS A 51 -4.23 7.11 -18.10
CA LYS A 51 -4.12 6.44 -19.39
C LYS A 51 -5.34 6.69 -20.27
N THR A 52 -6.44 7.03 -19.68
CA THR A 52 -7.65 7.21 -20.45
C THR A 52 -7.63 8.50 -21.27
N GLU A 53 -6.69 9.35 -21.06
CA GLU A 53 -6.62 10.55 -21.87
C GLU A 53 -5.95 10.33 -23.20
#